data_7bd058a70146cb1a99fe4b75fc13ca9b
#
_entry.id   7bd058a70146cb1a99fe4b75fc13ca9b
#
_cell.length_a   1.000
_cell.length_b   1.000
_cell.length_c   1.000
_cell.angle_alpha   90.00
_cell.angle_beta   90.00
_cell.angle_gamma   90.00
#
_symmetry.space_group_name_H-M   'P 1'
#
loop_
_entity.id
_entity.type
_entity.pdbx_description
1 polymer ?
#
loop_
_entity_poly.entity_id
_entity_poly.type
_entity_poly.pdbx_seq_one_letter_code
_entity_poly.pdbx_strand_id
1 'polypeptide(L)'
;MQSLGAFKTVWLVDFEFIPEEPLCEPICLVAHEFKSAQTIRLWHNQFRSGPPYSVGPDSLFVAYSAAAELGCHLALGWPLPERVLDLYFEFKHQVNGVLPRKAPRKLLAALTHYGLSGIEAVEKREMIELILRGGPWSQKEKADLLEYCESDVIALRKLLPVMLPKIRLPYALLRGRFAGALSQVIGVPIDVLLFNRLQTNWNPIQERLITEIDRDYGLFEGRVFKHNKFAEWLTRENIAWPLTETGQLCLDDDTFNVLSKTYPKLKPIRQLRQALSGMRLHDLKLSKHGFNQCFLNPYGSSTSRNQPSNTEFIFGPAKWLRGLIKPPQGYGISYLDWGGQEFGTAAALSQDKNMMQAYLSGDAYLWFAKKGSLLPANATKKSHPEQRELFKTAILGINYGIGRESLALLINASILFAQRILDLHHELFADYWRWSDRALNHAVLFGWQQTVFDRIYRLPKEPNPRSIRDFHMQANGAELLRLAICLASENGIQVCAPVHDAILIMAPLENLDADVLRMKTIMAEASQAVLNGFELFTDSVEVRFPDRYFPKGGEAMWKLVVGLLAEVEAAVGASKSSDQILQSL
;
A
#
# COMPACT_ATOMS: atom_id res chain seq x y z
N MET A 1 -10.97 32.33 5.89
CA MET A 1 -11.44 31.26 6.79
C MET A 1 -12.72 30.71 6.20
N GLN A 2 -12.64 29.53 5.54
CA GLN A 2 -13.86 28.79 5.18
C GLN A 2 -14.38 28.20 6.50
N SER A 3 -15.39 28.81 7.02
CA SER A 3 -15.93 28.51 8.34
C SER A 3 -16.86 27.28 8.25
N LEU A 4 -16.95 26.49 9.33
CA LEU A 4 -18.01 25.50 9.54
C LEU A 4 -19.42 26.07 9.36
N GLY A 5 -19.53 27.38 9.21
CA GLY A 5 -20.76 28.12 8.88
C GLY A 5 -21.42 27.71 7.55
N ALA A 6 -20.68 27.13 6.63
CA ALA A 6 -21.23 26.62 5.38
C ALA A 6 -22.17 25.39 5.57
N PHE A 7 -22.07 24.68 6.69
CA PHE A 7 -22.91 23.53 6.99
C PHE A 7 -24.04 23.92 7.95
N LYS A 8 -25.22 23.34 7.81
CA LYS A 8 -26.33 23.50 8.76
C LYS A 8 -25.99 22.83 10.09
N THR A 9 -25.45 21.60 10.03
CA THR A 9 -25.06 20.81 11.19
C THR A 9 -23.64 20.28 11.05
N VAL A 10 -22.97 20.07 12.21
CA VAL A 10 -21.61 19.51 12.29
C VAL A 10 -21.62 18.44 13.37
N TRP A 11 -21.65 17.18 12.94
CA TRP A 11 -21.75 16.04 13.84
C TRP A 11 -20.39 15.43 14.12
N LEU A 12 -19.99 15.41 15.39
CA LEU A 12 -18.83 14.69 15.91
C LEU A 12 -19.30 13.30 16.31
N VAL A 13 -18.77 12.26 15.69
CA VAL A 13 -19.32 10.89 15.80
C VAL A 13 -18.22 9.92 16.16
N ASP A 14 -18.55 9.00 17.03
CA ASP A 14 -17.72 7.87 17.42
C ASP A 14 -18.61 6.63 17.62
N PHE A 15 -18.12 5.47 17.21
CA PHE A 15 -18.73 4.17 17.42
C PHE A 15 -17.77 3.26 18.18
N GLU A 16 -18.30 2.45 19.08
CA GLU A 16 -17.61 1.26 19.53
C GLU A 16 -18.18 0.03 18.81
N PHE A 17 -17.30 -0.84 18.37
CA PHE A 17 -17.68 -2.02 17.57
C PHE A 17 -16.72 -3.19 17.77
N ILE A 18 -17.24 -4.41 17.63
CA ILE A 18 -16.40 -5.61 17.50
C ILE A 18 -15.90 -5.69 16.06
N PRO A 19 -14.58 -5.80 15.84
CA PRO A 19 -14.02 -5.97 14.51
C PRO A 19 -14.35 -7.37 13.99
N GLU A 20 -15.51 -7.51 13.37
CA GLU A 20 -15.92 -8.70 12.61
C GLU A 20 -15.81 -8.44 11.11
N GLU A 21 -15.81 -9.51 10.32
CA GLU A 21 -15.65 -9.43 8.88
C GLU A 21 -16.78 -10.24 8.19
N PRO A 22 -17.30 -9.78 7.07
CA PRO A 22 -16.82 -8.66 6.23
C PRO A 22 -17.18 -7.26 6.76
N LEU A 23 -18.09 -7.16 7.71
CA LEU A 23 -18.52 -5.91 8.34
C LEU A 23 -18.39 -6.03 9.86
N CYS A 24 -18.03 -4.93 10.52
CA CYS A 24 -17.95 -4.87 11.98
C CYS A 24 -19.33 -5.03 12.63
N GLU A 25 -19.36 -5.36 13.93
CA GLU A 25 -20.58 -5.38 14.73
C GLU A 25 -20.64 -4.14 15.62
N PRO A 26 -21.45 -3.11 15.28
CA PRO A 26 -21.58 -1.90 16.08
C PRO A 26 -22.23 -2.18 17.43
N ILE A 27 -21.59 -1.73 18.53
CA ILE A 27 -22.06 -1.92 19.91
C ILE A 27 -22.83 -0.69 20.40
N CYS A 28 -22.22 0.50 20.27
CA CYS A 28 -22.81 1.75 20.67
C CYS A 28 -22.34 2.90 19.81
N LEU A 29 -23.05 4.02 19.89
CA LEU A 29 -22.81 5.24 19.15
C LEU A 29 -22.97 6.42 20.09
N VAL A 30 -22.05 7.37 20.00
CA VAL A 30 -22.25 8.73 20.51
C VAL A 30 -22.06 9.73 19.38
N ALA A 31 -23.00 10.63 19.21
CA ALA A 31 -22.95 11.72 18.24
C ALA A 31 -23.27 13.06 18.93
N HIS A 32 -22.41 14.06 18.70
CA HIS A 32 -22.55 15.39 19.27
C HIS A 32 -22.63 16.44 18.18
N GLU A 33 -23.70 17.21 18.13
CA GLU A 33 -23.83 18.33 17.20
C GLU A 33 -23.10 19.55 17.76
N PHE A 34 -22.09 20.00 17.04
CA PHE A 34 -21.10 20.98 17.51
C PHE A 34 -21.68 22.40 17.76
N LYS A 35 -22.72 22.78 17.01
CA LYS A 35 -23.31 24.13 17.10
C LYS A 35 -24.42 24.22 18.15
N SER A 36 -25.30 23.24 18.21
CA SER A 36 -26.46 23.19 19.13
C SER A 36 -26.14 22.54 20.46
N ALA A 37 -24.97 21.87 20.56
CA ALA A 37 -24.56 21.05 21.70
C ALA A 37 -25.51 19.88 22.01
N GLN A 38 -26.34 19.45 21.05
CA GLN A 38 -27.16 18.27 21.18
C GLN A 38 -26.28 17.02 21.19
N THR A 39 -26.52 16.09 22.14
CA THR A 39 -25.81 14.80 22.20
C THR A 39 -26.81 13.66 22.09
N ILE A 40 -26.48 12.69 21.27
CA ILE A 40 -27.24 11.45 21.04
C ILE A 40 -26.35 10.31 21.53
N ARG A 41 -26.92 9.40 22.34
CA ARG A 41 -26.25 8.21 22.88
C ARG A 41 -27.13 7.01 22.59
N LEU A 42 -26.64 6.04 21.83
CA LEU A 42 -27.42 4.85 21.45
C LEU A 42 -26.62 3.60 21.74
N TRP A 43 -27.31 2.60 22.30
CA TRP A 43 -26.84 1.23 22.40
C TRP A 43 -27.35 0.40 21.20
N HIS A 44 -26.69 -0.71 20.83
CA HIS A 44 -27.00 -1.47 19.59
C HIS A 44 -28.48 -1.81 19.40
N ASN A 45 -29.22 -2.13 20.48
CA ASN A 45 -30.64 -2.45 20.40
C ASN A 45 -31.55 -1.21 20.15
N GLN A 46 -31.00 -0.03 20.13
CA GLN A 46 -31.69 1.25 19.84
C GLN A 46 -31.42 1.74 18.41
N PHE A 47 -30.54 1.06 17.67
CA PHE A 47 -30.27 1.40 16.27
C PHE A 47 -31.52 1.18 15.42
N ARG A 48 -31.81 2.13 14.54
CA ARG A 48 -32.96 2.12 13.62
C ARG A 48 -32.47 1.96 12.18
N SER A 49 -33.39 1.99 11.23
CA SER A 49 -33.12 1.84 9.80
C SER A 49 -32.33 2.99 9.15
N GLY A 50 -31.95 4.00 9.91
CA GLY A 50 -31.15 5.12 9.45
C GLY A 50 -30.41 5.82 10.58
N PRO A 51 -29.38 6.63 10.25
CA PRO A 51 -28.59 7.33 11.24
C PRO A 51 -29.44 8.36 12.00
N PRO A 52 -29.16 8.60 13.31
CA PRO A 52 -29.91 9.55 14.13
C PRO A 52 -29.53 11.01 13.84
N TYR A 53 -28.68 11.26 12.88
CA TYR A 53 -28.18 12.57 12.45
C TYR A 53 -28.23 12.72 10.93
N SER A 54 -28.13 13.95 10.44
CA SER A 54 -28.14 14.23 9.00
C SER A 54 -26.82 13.83 8.35
N VAL A 55 -26.93 13.18 7.19
CA VAL A 55 -25.80 12.73 6.35
C VAL A 55 -25.76 13.39 4.97
N GLY A 56 -26.70 14.34 4.70
CA GLY A 56 -26.80 15.04 3.41
C GLY A 56 -25.75 16.14 3.22
N PRO A 57 -25.78 16.84 2.06
CA PRO A 57 -24.74 17.76 1.63
C PRO A 57 -24.57 18.99 2.53
N ASP A 58 -25.61 19.37 3.30
CA ASP A 58 -25.61 20.48 4.23
C ASP A 58 -25.08 20.11 5.63
N SER A 59 -24.71 18.85 5.86
CA SER A 59 -24.20 18.33 7.12
C SER A 59 -22.75 17.91 6.99
N LEU A 60 -21.93 18.21 8.00
CA LEU A 60 -20.55 17.74 8.08
C LEU A 60 -20.45 16.63 9.13
N PHE A 61 -19.98 15.47 8.71
CA PHE A 61 -19.63 14.35 9.57
C PHE A 61 -18.14 14.45 9.94
N VAL A 62 -17.83 14.43 11.22
CA VAL A 62 -16.46 14.56 11.74
C VAL A 62 -16.14 13.38 12.64
N ALA A 63 -15.05 12.69 12.35
CA ALA A 63 -14.57 11.57 13.15
C ALA A 63 -13.04 11.51 13.20
N TYR A 64 -12.48 10.65 14.04
CA TYR A 64 -11.05 10.36 14.05
C TYR A 64 -10.79 8.96 13.49
N SER A 65 -10.27 8.86 12.26
CA SER A 65 -10.21 7.63 11.46
C SER A 65 -11.59 7.21 10.92
N ALA A 66 -12.25 8.14 10.27
CA ALA A 66 -13.64 8.04 9.82
C ALA A 66 -13.99 6.76 9.04
N ALA A 67 -13.02 6.06 8.43
CA ALA A 67 -13.27 4.80 7.75
C ALA A 67 -13.84 3.72 8.69
N ALA A 68 -13.52 3.75 9.99
CA ALA A 68 -14.07 2.84 10.99
C ALA A 68 -15.56 3.12 11.23
N GLU A 69 -15.89 4.40 11.49
CA GLU A 69 -17.26 4.87 11.71
C GLU A 69 -18.16 4.62 10.49
N LEU A 70 -17.60 4.83 9.29
CA LEU A 70 -18.30 4.58 8.04
C LEU A 70 -18.48 3.07 7.77
N GLY A 71 -17.58 2.22 8.28
CA GLY A 71 -17.77 0.77 8.34
C GLY A 71 -18.97 0.38 9.18
N CYS A 72 -19.21 1.06 10.31
CA CYS A 72 -20.41 0.89 11.13
C CYS A 72 -21.70 1.29 10.38
N HIS A 73 -21.67 2.38 9.60
CA HIS A 73 -22.78 2.74 8.71
C HIS A 73 -23.11 1.61 7.74
N LEU A 74 -22.09 1.05 7.08
CA LEU A 74 -22.28 -0.05 6.14
C LEU A 74 -22.85 -1.30 6.83
N ALA A 75 -22.35 -1.63 8.01
CA ALA A 75 -22.84 -2.77 8.80
C ALA A 75 -24.32 -2.62 9.21
N LEU A 76 -24.76 -1.37 9.47
CA LEU A 76 -26.14 -1.05 9.82
C LEU A 76 -27.05 -0.82 8.60
N GLY A 77 -26.52 -0.89 7.37
CA GLY A 77 -27.24 -0.55 6.16
C GLY A 77 -27.62 0.93 6.06
N TRP A 78 -26.88 1.79 6.76
CA TRP A 78 -27.11 3.23 6.74
C TRP A 78 -26.42 3.91 5.55
N PRO A 79 -27.00 4.99 5.00
CA PRO A 79 -26.31 5.77 3.98
C PRO A 79 -25.05 6.39 4.54
N LEU A 80 -24.00 6.46 3.70
CA LEU A 80 -22.76 7.16 4.05
C LEU A 80 -22.97 8.69 4.01
N PRO A 81 -22.31 9.45 4.92
CA PRO A 81 -22.32 10.91 4.87
C PRO A 81 -21.66 11.44 3.60
N GLU A 82 -22.30 12.44 2.96
CA GLU A 82 -21.77 13.07 1.75
C GLU A 82 -20.54 13.96 2.02
N ARG A 83 -20.45 14.52 3.22
CA ARG A 83 -19.38 15.43 3.63
C ARG A 83 -18.70 14.91 4.89
N VAL A 84 -17.50 14.37 4.71
CA VAL A 84 -16.70 13.77 5.80
C VAL A 84 -15.45 14.60 6.03
N LEU A 85 -15.16 14.89 7.30
CA LEU A 85 -13.91 15.46 7.77
C LEU A 85 -13.24 14.46 8.70
N ASP A 86 -12.18 13.80 8.20
CA ASP A 86 -11.40 12.84 8.97
C ASP A 86 -10.23 13.55 9.68
N LEU A 87 -10.34 13.74 10.99
CA LEU A 87 -9.31 14.42 11.78
C LEU A 87 -8.01 13.62 11.89
N TYR A 88 -8.03 12.29 11.71
CA TYR A 88 -6.82 11.48 11.63
C TYR A 88 -6.02 11.79 10.36
N PHE A 89 -6.69 11.90 9.20
CA PHE A 89 -6.03 12.29 7.96
C PHE A 89 -5.52 13.72 8.02
N GLU A 90 -6.30 14.63 8.61
CA GLU A 90 -5.89 16.03 8.80
C GLU A 90 -4.71 16.16 9.77
N PHE A 91 -4.69 15.39 10.87
CA PHE A 91 -3.54 15.34 11.76
C PHE A 91 -2.28 14.83 11.03
N LYS A 92 -2.40 13.71 10.30
CA LYS A 92 -1.29 13.22 9.46
C LYS A 92 -0.83 14.24 8.41
N HIS A 93 -1.76 15.04 7.87
CA HIS A 93 -1.42 16.12 6.96
C HIS A 93 -0.62 17.21 7.66
N GLN A 94 -1.08 17.67 8.83
CA GLN A 94 -0.45 18.77 9.55
C GLN A 94 0.93 18.45 10.12
N VAL A 95 1.17 17.17 10.47
CA VAL A 95 2.45 16.73 11.06
C VAL A 95 3.40 16.05 10.08
N ASN A 96 3.06 16.02 8.77
CA ASN A 96 3.92 15.39 7.76
C ASN A 96 5.27 16.12 7.63
N GLY A 97 6.36 15.44 7.96
CA GLY A 97 7.71 16.00 8.06
C GLY A 97 8.00 16.74 9.38
N VAL A 98 7.00 16.99 10.24
CA VAL A 98 7.18 17.63 11.56
C VAL A 98 7.51 16.58 12.63
N LEU A 99 6.70 15.51 12.68
CA LEU A 99 6.93 14.41 13.62
C LEU A 99 7.66 13.25 12.95
N PRO A 100 8.51 12.52 13.70
CA PRO A 100 9.15 11.30 13.20
C PRO A 100 8.13 10.32 12.62
N ARG A 101 8.49 9.58 11.56
CA ARG A 101 7.57 8.62 10.89
C ARG A 101 6.98 7.58 11.85
N LYS A 102 7.75 7.11 12.82
CA LYS A 102 7.34 6.11 13.82
C LYS A 102 6.55 6.70 14.98
N ALA A 103 6.44 8.03 15.10
CA ALA A 103 5.66 8.63 16.18
C ALA A 103 4.17 8.25 16.05
N PRO A 104 3.47 7.99 17.16
CA PRO A 104 2.06 7.61 17.13
C PRO A 104 1.18 8.73 16.53
N ARG A 105 0.09 8.33 15.88
CA ARG A 105 -0.88 9.23 15.24
C ARG A 105 -2.31 9.00 15.74
N LYS A 106 -2.51 8.17 16.78
CA LYS A 106 -3.81 7.91 17.40
C LYS A 106 -4.37 9.20 18.03
N LEU A 107 -5.66 9.23 18.34
CA LEU A 107 -6.36 10.38 18.91
C LEU A 107 -5.63 11.00 20.12
N LEU A 108 -5.20 10.17 21.07
CA LEU A 108 -4.44 10.63 22.24
C LEU A 108 -3.13 11.35 21.84
N ALA A 109 -2.43 10.86 20.81
CA ALA A 109 -1.22 11.53 20.32
C ALA A 109 -1.51 12.88 19.68
N ALA A 110 -2.64 13.02 18.98
CA ALA A 110 -3.08 14.30 18.44
C ALA A 110 -3.44 15.28 19.56
N LEU A 111 -4.19 14.87 20.57
CA LEU A 111 -4.48 15.68 21.74
C LEU A 111 -3.20 16.17 22.43
N THR A 112 -2.28 15.25 22.71
CA THR A 112 -0.98 15.58 23.33
C THR A 112 -0.18 16.58 22.47
N HIS A 113 -0.16 16.40 21.13
CA HIS A 113 0.54 17.30 20.21
C HIS A 113 0.00 18.76 20.30
N TYR A 114 -1.30 18.92 20.53
CA TYR A 114 -1.93 20.24 20.67
C TYR A 114 -2.06 20.72 22.12
N GLY A 115 -1.48 20.01 23.10
CA GLY A 115 -1.53 20.38 24.52
C GLY A 115 -2.92 20.23 25.15
N LEU A 116 -3.74 19.32 24.61
CA LEU A 116 -5.09 19.03 25.09
C LEU A 116 -5.08 17.80 25.99
N SER A 117 -5.88 17.82 27.09
CA SER A 117 -6.09 16.66 27.94
C SER A 117 -6.96 15.61 27.25
N GLY A 118 -6.59 14.34 27.38
CA GLY A 118 -7.35 13.17 26.89
C GLY A 118 -7.56 12.15 28.01
N ILE A 119 -8.18 11.02 27.68
CA ILE A 119 -8.40 9.88 28.57
C ILE A 119 -7.05 9.22 28.89
N GLU A 120 -6.90 8.66 30.07
CA GLU A 120 -5.72 7.90 30.46
C GLU A 120 -5.56 6.63 29.62
N ALA A 121 -4.30 6.29 29.29
CA ALA A 121 -3.99 5.14 28.43
C ALA A 121 -4.38 3.79 29.06
N VAL A 122 -4.52 3.72 30.38
CA VAL A 122 -4.92 2.50 31.13
C VAL A 122 -6.42 2.24 30.92
N GLU A 123 -7.27 3.24 31.13
CA GLU A 123 -8.72 3.12 30.88
C GLU A 123 -9.03 2.70 29.45
N LYS A 124 -8.30 3.25 28.49
CA LYS A 124 -8.47 2.91 27.07
C LYS A 124 -8.18 1.44 26.77
N ARG A 125 -7.22 0.83 27.45
CA ARG A 125 -6.90 -0.61 27.28
C ARG A 125 -8.01 -1.49 27.82
N GLU A 126 -8.49 -1.19 29.02
CA GLU A 126 -9.56 -1.97 29.69
C GLU A 126 -10.85 -1.96 28.85
N MET A 127 -11.20 -0.82 28.29
CA MET A 127 -12.39 -0.71 27.42
C MET A 127 -12.23 -1.49 26.10
N ILE A 128 -11.07 -1.45 25.47
CA ILE A 128 -10.77 -2.27 24.28
C ILE A 128 -10.86 -3.77 24.60
N GLU A 129 -10.33 -4.21 25.73
CA GLU A 129 -10.43 -5.61 26.16
C GLU A 129 -11.89 -6.01 26.40
N LEU A 130 -12.70 -5.12 26.97
CA LEU A 130 -14.13 -5.33 27.20
C LEU A 130 -14.91 -5.45 25.87
N ILE A 131 -14.59 -4.62 24.89
CA ILE A 131 -15.16 -4.69 23.54
C ILE A 131 -14.81 -6.01 22.86
N LEU A 132 -13.52 -6.39 22.87
CA LEU A 132 -13.02 -7.60 22.21
C LEU A 132 -13.50 -8.89 22.88
N ARG A 133 -13.81 -8.85 24.18
CA ARG A 133 -14.45 -9.97 24.88
C ARG A 133 -15.83 -10.29 24.29
N GLY A 134 -16.55 -9.28 23.81
CA GLY A 134 -17.94 -9.40 23.34
C GLY A 134 -18.96 -9.49 24.48
N GLY A 135 -20.24 -9.55 24.08
CA GLY A 135 -21.35 -9.67 25.03
C GLY A 135 -21.52 -11.07 25.63
N PRO A 136 -22.45 -11.26 26.59
CA PRO A 136 -23.36 -10.22 27.09
C PRO A 136 -22.69 -9.24 28.05
N TRP A 137 -23.08 -7.97 28.00
CA TRP A 137 -22.58 -6.92 28.89
C TRP A 137 -23.60 -6.64 30.01
N SER A 138 -23.09 -6.46 31.24
CA SER A 138 -23.86 -5.97 32.38
C SER A 138 -24.32 -4.51 32.16
N GLN A 139 -25.28 -4.04 32.97
CA GLN A 139 -25.72 -2.63 32.87
C GLN A 139 -24.59 -1.63 33.17
N LYS A 140 -23.67 -2.00 34.07
CA LYS A 140 -22.49 -1.18 34.38
C LYS A 140 -21.55 -1.14 33.17
N GLU A 141 -21.19 -2.27 32.59
CA GLU A 141 -20.30 -2.33 31.41
C GLU A 141 -20.88 -1.56 30.20
N LYS A 142 -22.22 -1.59 30.01
CA LYS A 142 -22.89 -0.78 28.98
C LYS A 142 -22.74 0.71 29.24
N ALA A 143 -22.88 1.15 30.49
CA ALA A 143 -22.69 2.54 30.87
C ALA A 143 -21.23 2.96 30.66
N ASP A 144 -20.28 2.12 31.09
CA ASP A 144 -18.83 2.37 30.96
C ASP A 144 -18.43 2.48 29.48
N LEU A 145 -18.92 1.59 28.59
CA LEU A 145 -18.67 1.64 27.15
C LEU A 145 -19.26 2.89 26.48
N LEU A 146 -20.49 3.29 26.85
CA LEU A 146 -21.09 4.53 26.34
C LEU A 146 -20.33 5.78 26.82
N GLU A 147 -19.85 5.78 28.07
CA GLU A 147 -19.03 6.87 28.60
C GLU A 147 -17.67 6.94 27.90
N TYR A 148 -17.08 5.79 27.63
CA TYR A 148 -15.84 5.70 26.86
C TYR A 148 -16.01 6.25 25.43
N CYS A 149 -17.03 5.83 24.69
CA CYS A 149 -17.38 6.35 23.37
C CYS A 149 -17.63 7.89 23.41
N GLU A 150 -18.37 8.37 24.42
CA GLU A 150 -18.60 9.82 24.61
C GLU A 150 -17.31 10.60 24.88
N SER A 151 -16.37 9.98 25.57
CA SER A 151 -15.07 10.62 25.87
C SER A 151 -14.23 10.85 24.61
N ASP A 152 -14.29 9.94 23.62
CA ASP A 152 -13.64 10.14 22.32
C ASP A 152 -14.36 11.25 21.51
N VAL A 153 -15.70 11.37 21.59
CA VAL A 153 -16.45 12.53 21.03
C VAL A 153 -16.10 13.85 21.71
N ILE A 154 -15.94 13.86 23.04
CA ILE A 154 -15.47 15.05 23.77
C ILE A 154 -14.06 15.43 23.34
N ALA A 155 -13.20 14.46 23.09
CA ALA A 155 -11.86 14.68 22.55
C ALA A 155 -11.91 15.33 21.15
N LEU A 156 -12.80 14.87 20.27
CA LEU A 156 -13.02 15.48 18.96
C LEU A 156 -13.49 16.93 19.09
N ARG A 157 -14.41 17.22 20.04
CA ARG A 157 -14.90 18.57 20.31
C ARG A 157 -13.80 19.52 20.75
N LYS A 158 -12.81 19.05 21.51
CA LYS A 158 -11.62 19.84 21.89
C LYS A 158 -10.64 20.00 20.72
N LEU A 159 -10.46 18.94 19.92
CA LEU A 159 -9.44 18.86 18.86
C LEU A 159 -9.83 19.68 17.61
N LEU A 160 -11.10 19.62 17.18
CA LEU A 160 -11.57 20.27 15.96
C LEU A 160 -11.27 21.78 15.92
N PRO A 161 -11.58 22.59 16.95
CA PRO A 161 -11.32 24.04 16.92
C PRO A 161 -9.82 24.38 16.79
N VAL A 162 -8.94 23.57 17.36
CA VAL A 162 -7.48 23.79 17.34
C VAL A 162 -6.88 23.40 15.99
N MET A 163 -7.42 22.37 15.34
CA MET A 163 -6.97 21.92 14.02
C MET A 163 -7.54 22.78 12.88
N LEU A 164 -8.78 23.25 13.03
CA LEU A 164 -9.56 23.91 11.98
C LEU A 164 -8.85 25.10 11.31
N PRO A 165 -8.15 26.00 12.01
CA PRO A 165 -7.43 27.12 11.39
C PRO A 165 -6.36 26.70 10.37
N LYS A 166 -5.87 25.46 10.46
CA LYS A 166 -4.87 24.88 9.57
C LYS A 166 -5.47 23.95 8.52
N ILE A 167 -6.79 23.76 8.50
CA ILE A 167 -7.52 22.89 7.56
C ILE A 167 -8.02 23.72 6.38
N ARG A 168 -7.63 23.31 5.18
CA ARG A 168 -8.20 23.80 3.91
C ARG A 168 -9.36 22.90 3.52
N LEU A 169 -10.57 23.33 3.90
CA LEU A 169 -11.78 22.49 3.89
C LEU A 169 -12.07 21.75 2.56
N PRO A 170 -11.93 22.36 1.35
CA PRO A 170 -12.17 21.65 0.10
C PRO A 170 -11.29 20.41 -0.07
N TYR A 171 -10.00 20.53 0.28
CA TYR A 171 -9.07 19.41 0.20
C TYR A 171 -9.24 18.41 1.35
N ALA A 172 -9.64 18.87 2.53
CA ALA A 172 -9.97 18.01 3.65
C ALA A 172 -11.20 17.13 3.34
N LEU A 173 -12.22 17.69 2.69
CA LEU A 173 -13.38 16.92 2.23
C LEU A 173 -13.03 15.90 1.15
N LEU A 174 -12.08 16.23 0.25
CA LEU A 174 -11.55 15.26 -0.71
C LEU A 174 -10.84 14.10 0.02
N ARG A 175 -10.06 14.39 1.07
CA ARG A 175 -9.46 13.34 1.91
C ARG A 175 -10.52 12.54 2.68
N GLY A 176 -11.58 13.19 3.13
CA GLY A 176 -12.73 12.53 3.78
C GLY A 176 -13.49 11.56 2.85
N ARG A 177 -13.64 11.89 1.55
CA ARG A 177 -14.16 10.94 0.54
C ARG A 177 -13.36 9.65 0.51
N PHE A 178 -12.04 9.76 0.62
CA PHE A 178 -11.18 8.58 0.65
C PHE A 178 -11.41 7.70 1.89
N ALA A 179 -11.78 8.26 3.05
CA ALA A 179 -12.19 7.46 4.20
C ALA A 179 -13.46 6.63 3.89
N GLY A 180 -14.44 7.24 3.21
CA GLY A 180 -15.64 6.53 2.74
C GLY A 180 -15.34 5.43 1.72
N ALA A 181 -14.41 5.67 0.82
CA ALA A 181 -13.99 4.64 -0.13
C ALA A 181 -13.21 3.49 0.54
N LEU A 182 -12.38 3.81 1.55
CA LEU A 182 -11.64 2.79 2.31
C LEU A 182 -12.55 1.88 3.14
N SER A 183 -13.66 2.40 3.69
CA SER A 183 -14.62 1.57 4.43
C SER A 183 -15.31 0.53 3.56
N GLN A 184 -15.28 0.69 2.24
CA GLN A 184 -15.88 -0.21 1.24
C GLN A 184 -14.88 -1.20 0.61
N VAL A 185 -13.59 -1.15 1.00
CA VAL A 185 -12.58 -2.10 0.50
C VAL A 185 -12.84 -3.48 1.09
N ILE A 186 -13.09 -4.45 0.21
CA ILE A 186 -13.53 -5.80 0.61
C ILE A 186 -12.41 -6.77 0.97
N GLY A 187 -11.15 -6.44 0.69
CA GLY A 187 -10.01 -7.34 0.86
C GLY A 187 -9.71 -8.20 -0.37
N VAL A 188 -8.56 -8.87 -0.34
CA VAL A 188 -8.05 -9.69 -1.46
C VAL A 188 -8.51 -11.14 -1.29
N PRO A 189 -9.21 -11.75 -2.26
CA PRO A 189 -9.69 -13.13 -2.14
C PRO A 189 -8.53 -14.13 -2.15
N ILE A 190 -8.54 -15.05 -1.18
CA ILE A 190 -7.47 -16.04 -0.95
C ILE A 190 -8.03 -17.46 -1.02
N ASP A 191 -7.28 -18.39 -1.62
CA ASP A 191 -7.56 -19.82 -1.51
C ASP A 191 -7.24 -20.32 -0.09
N VAL A 192 -8.23 -20.27 0.79
CA VAL A 192 -8.11 -20.62 2.21
C VAL A 192 -7.72 -22.08 2.41
N LEU A 193 -8.24 -22.99 1.56
CA LEU A 193 -7.89 -24.42 1.67
C LEU A 193 -6.41 -24.64 1.45
N LEU A 194 -5.87 -24.08 0.38
CA LEU A 194 -4.45 -24.20 0.07
C LEU A 194 -3.58 -23.43 1.07
N PHE A 195 -4.04 -22.24 1.52
CA PHE A 195 -3.37 -21.46 2.55
C PHE A 195 -3.18 -22.29 3.85
N ASN A 196 -4.25 -22.91 4.36
CA ASN A 196 -4.20 -23.73 5.57
C ASN A 196 -3.29 -24.96 5.40
N ARG A 197 -3.32 -25.63 4.23
CA ARG A 197 -2.41 -26.74 3.91
C ARG A 197 -0.95 -26.32 3.93
N LEU A 198 -0.62 -25.17 3.30
CA LEU A 198 0.71 -24.60 3.33
C LEU A 198 1.14 -24.22 4.76
N GLN A 199 0.25 -23.60 5.54
CA GLN A 199 0.53 -23.19 6.90
C GLN A 199 0.84 -24.40 7.80
N THR A 200 0.02 -25.45 7.73
CA THR A 200 0.19 -26.68 8.51
C THR A 200 1.48 -27.41 8.17
N ASN A 201 1.85 -27.46 6.89
CA ASN A 201 3.01 -28.21 6.40
C ASN A 201 4.25 -27.32 6.18
N TRP A 202 4.24 -26.07 6.69
CA TRP A 202 5.26 -25.11 6.31
C TRP A 202 6.68 -25.50 6.75
N ASN A 203 6.86 -25.98 7.95
CA ASN A 203 8.17 -26.37 8.45
C ASN A 203 8.84 -27.50 7.62
N PRO A 204 8.17 -28.63 7.32
CA PRO A 204 8.72 -29.64 6.42
C PRO A 204 8.96 -29.14 4.99
N ILE A 205 8.12 -28.24 4.47
CA ILE A 205 8.34 -27.61 3.15
C ILE A 205 9.62 -26.78 3.14
N GLN A 206 9.86 -25.97 4.18
CA GLN A 206 11.08 -25.18 4.31
C GLN A 206 12.33 -26.06 4.32
N GLU A 207 12.31 -27.14 5.08
CA GLU A 207 13.45 -28.06 5.19
C GLU A 207 13.79 -28.69 3.82
N ARG A 208 12.76 -29.14 3.09
CA ARG A 208 12.95 -29.68 1.74
C ARG A 208 13.43 -28.63 0.74
N LEU A 209 12.84 -27.42 0.77
CA LEU A 209 13.23 -26.32 -0.10
C LEU A 209 14.70 -25.90 0.11
N ILE A 210 15.13 -25.85 1.39
CA ILE A 210 16.53 -25.58 1.72
C ILE A 210 17.40 -26.73 1.20
N THR A 211 17.05 -28.00 1.47
CA THR A 211 17.83 -29.16 1.04
C THR A 211 18.00 -29.19 -0.48
N GLU A 212 16.96 -28.87 -1.23
CA GLU A 212 16.99 -28.88 -2.69
C GLU A 212 17.88 -27.78 -3.27
N ILE A 213 17.75 -26.55 -2.77
CA ILE A 213 18.51 -25.42 -3.31
C ILE A 213 19.91 -25.35 -2.71
N ASP A 214 20.08 -25.60 -1.41
CA ASP A 214 21.35 -25.47 -0.70
C ASP A 214 22.31 -26.64 -0.93
N ARG A 215 21.84 -27.73 -1.54
CA ARG A 215 22.69 -28.92 -1.90
C ARG A 215 23.97 -28.52 -2.60
N ASP A 216 23.89 -27.52 -3.49
CA ASP A 216 25.02 -27.09 -4.31
C ASP A 216 25.86 -25.97 -3.63
N TYR A 217 25.40 -25.45 -2.50
CA TYR A 217 25.99 -24.29 -1.82
C TYR A 217 26.50 -24.59 -0.41
N GLY A 218 25.73 -25.34 0.39
CA GLY A 218 26.07 -25.71 1.76
C GLY A 218 26.06 -24.53 2.75
N LEU A 219 25.15 -23.56 2.56
CA LEU A 219 25.09 -22.32 3.31
C LEU A 219 24.18 -22.36 4.54
N PHE A 220 23.34 -23.40 4.64
CA PHE A 220 22.40 -23.55 5.75
C PHE A 220 22.82 -24.65 6.71
N GLU A 221 22.44 -24.48 7.98
CA GLU A 221 22.41 -25.55 9.00
C GLU A 221 21.01 -25.63 9.55
N GLY A 222 20.31 -26.71 9.23
CA GLY A 222 18.86 -26.77 9.40
C GLY A 222 18.19 -25.62 8.62
N ARG A 223 17.43 -24.78 9.31
CA ARG A 223 16.74 -23.64 8.69
C ARG A 223 17.50 -22.30 8.85
N VAL A 224 18.73 -22.34 9.36
CA VAL A 224 19.52 -21.14 9.66
C VAL A 224 20.60 -20.92 8.63
N PHE A 225 20.54 -19.77 7.93
CA PHE A 225 21.60 -19.30 7.03
C PHE A 225 22.86 -18.93 7.82
N LYS A 226 24.03 -19.46 7.45
CA LYS A 226 25.30 -19.27 8.14
C LYS A 226 26.19 -18.26 7.40
N HIS A 227 26.45 -17.13 8.03
CA HIS A 227 27.22 -16.04 7.46
C HIS A 227 28.68 -16.44 7.19
N ASN A 228 29.30 -17.26 8.07
CA ASN A 228 30.63 -17.76 7.89
C ASN A 228 30.74 -18.68 6.67
N LYS A 229 29.82 -19.62 6.48
CA LYS A 229 29.78 -20.50 5.30
C LYS A 229 29.58 -19.70 4.01
N PHE A 230 28.78 -18.63 4.08
CA PHE A 230 28.59 -17.76 2.93
C PHE A 230 29.87 -16.96 2.60
N ALA A 231 30.61 -16.48 3.60
CA ALA A 231 31.90 -15.82 3.40
C ALA A 231 32.92 -16.77 2.75
N GLU A 232 33.01 -18.02 3.22
CA GLU A 232 33.85 -19.08 2.65
C GLU A 232 33.47 -19.39 1.20
N TRP A 233 32.16 -19.50 0.92
CA TRP A 233 31.65 -19.73 -0.43
C TRP A 233 31.97 -18.57 -1.37
N LEU A 234 31.79 -17.31 -0.94
CA LEU A 234 32.16 -16.11 -1.71
C LEU A 234 33.65 -16.11 -2.07
N THR A 235 34.52 -16.47 -1.12
CA THR A 235 35.97 -16.55 -1.33
C THR A 235 36.31 -17.65 -2.35
N ARG A 236 35.69 -18.82 -2.24
CA ARG A 236 35.87 -19.95 -3.17
C ARG A 236 35.43 -19.60 -4.59
N GLU A 237 34.33 -18.86 -4.72
CA GLU A 237 33.78 -18.43 -6.02
C GLU A 237 34.42 -17.14 -6.56
N ASN A 238 35.38 -16.58 -5.82
CA ASN A 238 36.06 -15.32 -6.14
C ASN A 238 35.08 -14.15 -6.39
N ILE A 239 34.07 -14.03 -5.51
CA ILE A 239 33.05 -12.98 -5.57
C ILE A 239 33.38 -11.92 -4.54
N ALA A 240 33.67 -10.68 -4.99
CA ALA A 240 33.81 -9.54 -4.11
C ALA A 240 32.44 -9.14 -3.53
N TRP A 241 32.36 -8.99 -2.18
CA TRP A 241 31.12 -8.70 -1.47
C TRP A 241 31.26 -7.44 -0.61
N PRO A 242 30.30 -6.51 -0.64
CA PRO A 242 30.35 -5.32 0.19
C PRO A 242 30.20 -5.63 1.67
N LEU A 243 30.91 -4.85 2.49
CA LEU A 243 30.85 -4.93 3.94
C LEU A 243 30.06 -3.75 4.52
N THR A 244 29.46 -3.95 5.66
CA THR A 244 28.86 -2.90 6.49
C THR A 244 29.96 -2.05 7.13
N GLU A 245 29.59 -0.92 7.73
CA GLU A 245 30.51 -0.08 8.52
C GLU A 245 31.19 -0.84 9.68
N THR A 246 30.56 -1.93 10.15
CA THR A 246 31.07 -2.81 11.21
C THR A 246 31.92 -3.98 10.68
N GLY A 247 32.20 -4.02 9.36
CA GLY A 247 33.04 -5.04 8.73
C GLY A 247 32.32 -6.40 8.48
N GLN A 248 31.00 -6.47 8.65
CA GLN A 248 30.21 -7.67 8.33
C GLN A 248 29.72 -7.65 6.88
N LEU A 249 29.42 -8.82 6.31
CA LEU A 249 28.83 -8.91 4.97
C LEU A 249 27.47 -8.19 4.90
N CYS A 250 27.27 -7.34 3.88
CA CYS A 250 25.96 -6.74 3.59
C CYS A 250 25.00 -7.80 3.10
N LEU A 251 24.06 -8.23 3.94
CA LEU A 251 23.12 -9.31 3.61
C LEU A 251 21.69 -8.83 3.27
N ASP A 252 21.54 -7.55 2.94
CA ASP A 252 20.29 -6.98 2.47
C ASP A 252 19.93 -7.46 1.06
N ASP A 253 18.62 -7.40 0.72
CA ASP A 253 18.14 -7.87 -0.58
C ASP A 253 18.63 -7.02 -1.75
N ASP A 254 18.91 -5.74 -1.54
CA ASP A 254 19.42 -4.84 -2.57
C ASP A 254 20.83 -5.24 -2.99
N THR A 255 21.70 -5.56 -2.02
CA THR A 255 23.03 -6.11 -2.28
C THR A 255 22.96 -7.42 -3.08
N PHE A 256 22.13 -8.35 -2.66
CA PHE A 256 21.90 -9.60 -3.42
C PHE A 256 21.33 -9.34 -4.80
N ASN A 257 20.41 -8.39 -4.95
CA ASN A 257 19.79 -8.04 -6.23
C ASN A 257 20.82 -7.50 -7.24
N VAL A 258 21.67 -6.58 -6.80
CA VAL A 258 22.71 -6.01 -7.65
C VAL A 258 23.71 -7.07 -8.05
N LEU A 259 24.26 -7.80 -7.09
CA LEU A 259 25.33 -8.78 -7.35
C LEU A 259 24.84 -10.03 -8.09
N SER A 260 23.57 -10.43 -7.95
CA SER A 260 23.02 -11.55 -8.71
C SER A 260 22.87 -11.27 -10.22
N LYS A 261 22.92 -10.00 -10.64
CA LYS A 261 22.98 -9.61 -12.06
C LYS A 261 24.36 -9.90 -12.65
N THR A 262 25.40 -9.60 -11.88
CA THR A 262 26.81 -9.83 -12.26
C THR A 262 27.23 -11.29 -12.06
N TYR A 263 26.75 -11.91 -10.99
CA TYR A 263 27.07 -13.29 -10.62
C TYR A 263 25.79 -14.14 -10.61
N PRO A 264 25.41 -14.79 -11.75
CA PRO A 264 24.16 -15.57 -11.85
C PRO A 264 24.00 -16.68 -10.80
N LYS A 265 25.11 -17.23 -10.29
CA LYS A 265 25.14 -18.24 -9.21
C LYS A 265 24.47 -17.74 -7.91
N LEU A 266 24.35 -16.43 -7.69
CA LEU A 266 23.69 -15.86 -6.53
C LEU A 266 22.15 -15.87 -6.63
N LYS A 267 21.58 -16.05 -7.83
CA LYS A 267 20.12 -16.00 -8.03
C LYS A 267 19.35 -17.04 -7.21
N PRO A 268 19.74 -18.33 -7.21
CA PRO A 268 19.05 -19.34 -6.41
C PRO A 268 19.12 -19.05 -4.89
N ILE A 269 20.29 -18.61 -4.40
CA ILE A 269 20.49 -18.23 -2.99
C ILE A 269 19.57 -17.06 -2.63
N ARG A 270 19.53 -16.03 -3.47
CA ARG A 270 18.65 -14.88 -3.26
C ARG A 270 17.18 -15.30 -3.25
N GLN A 271 16.76 -16.11 -4.22
CA GLN A 271 15.38 -16.59 -4.31
C GLN A 271 14.99 -17.43 -3.09
N LEU A 272 15.87 -18.32 -2.62
CA LEU A 272 15.67 -19.08 -1.39
C LEU A 272 15.52 -18.15 -0.18
N ARG A 273 16.44 -17.22 0.01
CA ARG A 273 16.38 -16.25 1.12
C ARG A 273 15.11 -15.41 1.08
N GLN A 274 14.71 -14.94 -0.11
CA GLN A 274 13.45 -14.20 -0.29
C GLN A 274 12.24 -15.08 0.02
N ALA A 275 12.24 -16.35 -0.45
CA ALA A 275 11.17 -17.29 -0.15
C ALA A 275 11.07 -17.52 1.36
N LEU A 276 12.18 -17.79 2.04
CA LEU A 276 12.20 -18.03 3.48
C LEU A 276 11.87 -16.78 4.31
N SER A 277 12.35 -15.61 3.93
CA SER A 277 12.07 -14.35 4.65
C SER A 277 10.65 -13.83 4.40
N GLY A 278 10.11 -14.06 3.21
CA GLY A 278 8.77 -13.62 2.82
C GLY A 278 7.65 -14.51 3.36
N MET A 279 7.97 -15.64 3.98
CA MET A 279 6.97 -16.63 4.40
C MET A 279 6.51 -16.46 5.83
N ARG A 280 5.95 -15.31 6.12
CA ARG A 280 5.20 -15.10 7.36
C ARG A 280 3.72 -15.42 7.12
N LEU A 281 3.46 -16.66 6.69
CA LEU A 281 2.08 -17.16 6.51
C LEU A 281 1.24 -17.01 7.78
N HIS A 282 1.87 -17.10 8.96
CA HIS A 282 1.16 -16.92 10.23
C HIS A 282 0.72 -15.48 10.50
N ASP A 283 1.35 -14.51 9.85
CA ASP A 283 1.02 -13.08 10.03
C ASP A 283 -0.04 -12.60 9.03
N LEU A 284 -0.32 -13.39 7.95
CA LEU A 284 -1.31 -12.99 6.95
C LEU A 284 -2.70 -13.01 7.56
N LYS A 285 -3.33 -11.84 7.63
CA LYS A 285 -4.68 -11.71 8.18
C LYS A 285 -5.73 -12.10 7.15
N LEU A 286 -6.48 -13.16 7.48
CA LEU A 286 -7.62 -13.61 6.69
C LEU A 286 -8.91 -13.42 7.46
N SER A 287 -9.91 -12.91 6.76
CA SER A 287 -11.28 -12.86 7.24
C SER A 287 -11.90 -14.26 7.33
N LYS A 288 -13.00 -14.38 8.09
CA LYS A 288 -13.82 -15.62 8.15
C LYS A 288 -14.29 -16.06 6.75
N HIS A 289 -14.41 -15.14 5.81
CA HIS A 289 -14.86 -15.37 4.42
C HIS A 289 -13.71 -15.57 3.43
N GLY A 290 -12.48 -15.64 3.88
CA GLY A 290 -11.31 -15.95 3.04
C GLY A 290 -10.74 -14.75 2.28
N PHE A 291 -10.95 -13.54 2.77
CA PHE A 291 -10.32 -12.34 2.21
C PHE A 291 -9.14 -11.88 3.07
N ASN A 292 -8.04 -11.51 2.46
CA ASN A 292 -6.94 -10.86 3.15
C ASN A 292 -7.28 -9.38 3.35
N GLN A 293 -7.54 -9.02 4.58
CA GLN A 293 -7.78 -7.64 5.01
C GLN A 293 -6.71 -7.22 6.01
N CYS A 294 -6.17 -6.04 5.83
CA CYS A 294 -5.23 -5.45 6.78
C CYS A 294 -5.37 -3.93 6.80
N PHE A 295 -4.90 -3.31 7.87
CA PHE A 295 -4.86 -1.86 7.96
C PHE A 295 -3.89 -1.27 6.92
N LEU A 296 -4.42 -0.55 5.95
CA LEU A 296 -3.65 0.02 4.83
C LEU A 296 -2.74 1.19 5.22
N ASN A 297 -2.87 1.69 6.44
CA ASN A 297 -2.14 2.85 6.97
C ASN A 297 -2.12 4.02 5.97
N PRO A 298 -3.28 4.62 5.65
CA PRO A 298 -3.40 5.72 4.70
C PRO A 298 -2.46 6.87 5.08
N TYR A 299 -1.85 7.54 4.08
CA TYR A 299 -0.88 8.62 4.31
C TYR A 299 0.30 8.20 5.22
N GLY A 300 0.75 6.94 5.15
CA GLY A 300 1.78 6.39 6.03
C GLY A 300 3.20 6.85 5.70
N SER A 301 3.49 7.19 4.43
CA SER A 301 4.80 7.71 4.00
C SER A 301 4.83 9.24 3.93
N SER A 302 6.02 9.82 3.82
CA SER A 302 6.22 11.25 3.55
C SER A 302 5.60 11.67 2.22
N THR A 303 5.64 10.78 1.20
CA THR A 303 4.97 10.94 -0.10
C THR A 303 3.49 10.56 -0.05
N SER A 304 2.93 10.34 1.14
CA SER A 304 1.50 10.08 1.36
C SER A 304 0.96 8.78 0.76
N ARG A 305 1.82 7.87 0.32
CA ARG A 305 1.41 6.52 -0.06
C ARG A 305 0.89 5.74 1.15
N ASN A 306 -0.03 4.82 0.92
CA ASN A 306 -0.44 3.84 1.92
C ASN A 306 0.76 2.97 2.32
N GLN A 307 0.82 2.58 3.59
CA GLN A 307 1.88 1.71 4.12
C GLN A 307 1.26 0.56 4.92
N PRO A 308 0.65 -0.43 4.26
CA PRO A 308 0.18 -1.63 4.93
C PRO A 308 1.35 -2.40 5.54
N SER A 309 1.04 -3.28 6.49
CA SER A 309 2.02 -4.21 7.04
C SER A 309 2.60 -5.12 5.95
N ASN A 310 3.93 -5.20 5.87
CA ASN A 310 4.62 -6.07 4.90
C ASN A 310 4.40 -7.58 5.18
N THR A 311 3.84 -7.94 6.33
CA THR A 311 3.63 -9.33 6.74
C THR A 311 2.17 -9.73 6.76
N GLU A 312 1.27 -8.77 6.98
CA GLU A 312 -0.18 -9.01 7.06
C GLU A 312 -0.88 -8.87 5.71
N PHE A 313 -0.31 -8.09 4.77
CA PHE A 313 -0.88 -7.82 3.46
C PHE A 313 -0.25 -8.72 2.38
N ILE A 314 -1.08 -9.44 1.62
CA ILE A 314 -0.61 -10.44 0.62
C ILE A 314 0.36 -9.88 -0.44
N PHE A 315 0.31 -8.58 -0.73
CA PHE A 315 1.24 -7.94 -1.66
C PHE A 315 2.58 -7.53 -1.03
N GLY A 316 2.72 -7.61 0.30
CA GLY A 316 3.97 -7.31 1.02
C GLY A 316 5.03 -8.41 0.94
N PRO A 317 4.70 -9.71 1.18
CA PRO A 317 5.65 -10.81 1.15
C PRO A 317 6.18 -11.16 -0.25
N ALA A 318 6.91 -12.29 -0.35
CA ALA A 318 7.46 -12.78 -1.60
C ALA A 318 6.40 -12.97 -2.70
N LYS A 319 6.76 -12.60 -3.93
CA LYS A 319 5.85 -12.58 -5.09
C LYS A 319 5.12 -13.90 -5.36
N TRP A 320 5.75 -15.02 -5.05
CA TRP A 320 5.17 -16.35 -5.30
C TRP A 320 3.92 -16.60 -4.42
N LEU A 321 3.85 -16.03 -3.20
CA LEU A 321 2.68 -16.12 -2.32
C LEU A 321 1.41 -15.54 -2.95
N ARG A 322 1.55 -14.66 -3.91
CA ARG A 322 0.39 -14.10 -4.64
C ARG A 322 -0.35 -15.14 -5.47
N GLY A 323 0.21 -16.35 -5.68
CA GLY A 323 -0.51 -17.51 -6.19
C GLY A 323 -1.64 -17.99 -5.28
N LEU A 324 -1.70 -17.55 -4.00
CA LEU A 324 -2.85 -17.74 -3.13
C LEU A 324 -4.05 -16.89 -3.54
N ILE A 325 -3.84 -15.79 -4.27
CA ILE A 325 -4.92 -14.92 -4.74
C ILE A 325 -5.72 -15.69 -5.79
N LYS A 326 -6.97 -15.96 -5.47
CA LYS A 326 -7.89 -16.73 -6.32
C LYS A 326 -9.30 -16.17 -6.15
N PRO A 327 -9.97 -15.76 -7.24
CA PRO A 327 -11.34 -15.30 -7.15
C PRO A 327 -12.27 -16.43 -6.65
N PRO A 328 -13.36 -16.12 -5.94
CA PRO A 328 -14.40 -17.09 -5.60
C PRO A 328 -15.09 -17.67 -6.83
N GLN A 329 -15.79 -18.78 -6.66
CA GLN A 329 -16.58 -19.36 -7.74
C GLN A 329 -17.64 -18.36 -8.24
N GLY A 330 -17.75 -18.22 -9.55
CA GLY A 330 -18.66 -17.26 -10.20
C GLY A 330 -18.09 -15.84 -10.32
N TYR A 331 -16.87 -15.59 -9.81
CA TYR A 331 -16.24 -14.28 -9.83
C TYR A 331 -14.92 -14.29 -10.63
N GLY A 332 -14.52 -13.08 -11.02
CA GLY A 332 -13.19 -12.78 -11.52
C GLY A 332 -12.61 -11.58 -10.80
N ILE A 333 -11.30 -11.43 -10.87
CA ILE A 333 -10.56 -10.26 -10.39
C ILE A 333 -9.78 -9.62 -11.52
N SER A 334 -9.55 -8.33 -11.44
CA SER A 334 -8.64 -7.63 -12.34
C SER A 334 -7.67 -6.77 -11.54
N TYR A 335 -6.39 -6.90 -11.87
CA TYR A 335 -5.32 -6.04 -11.37
C TYR A 335 -5.04 -4.98 -12.43
N LEU A 336 -5.42 -3.73 -12.14
CA LEU A 336 -5.25 -2.59 -13.05
C LEU A 336 -4.12 -1.69 -12.54
N ASP A 337 -3.19 -1.33 -13.42
CA ASP A 337 -1.97 -0.59 -13.12
C ASP A 337 -1.76 0.56 -14.10
N TRP A 338 -1.31 1.73 -13.62
CA TRP A 338 -0.91 2.79 -14.52
C TRP A 338 0.44 2.50 -15.15
N GLY A 339 0.46 2.35 -16.47
CA GLY A 339 1.69 2.11 -17.21
C GLY A 339 2.68 3.27 -17.08
N GLY A 340 3.81 3.07 -16.38
CA GLY A 340 4.84 4.10 -16.23
C GLY A 340 4.37 5.36 -15.49
N GLN A 341 3.57 5.20 -14.43
CA GLN A 341 2.94 6.29 -13.67
C GLN A 341 3.92 7.41 -13.30
N GLU A 342 5.09 7.08 -12.76
CA GLU A 342 6.05 8.09 -12.29
C GLU A 342 6.62 8.91 -13.45
N PHE A 343 6.93 8.27 -14.60
CA PHE A 343 7.40 8.97 -15.79
C PHE A 343 6.29 9.85 -16.39
N GLY A 344 5.07 9.33 -16.52
CA GLY A 344 3.93 10.09 -17.01
C GLY A 344 3.56 11.27 -16.12
N THR A 345 3.60 11.08 -14.79
CA THR A 345 3.40 12.15 -13.80
C THR A 345 4.48 13.23 -13.93
N ALA A 346 5.75 12.85 -14.09
CA ALA A 346 6.85 13.79 -14.32
C ALA A 346 6.65 14.59 -15.60
N ALA A 347 6.29 13.93 -16.70
CA ALA A 347 6.01 14.55 -17.99
C ALA A 347 4.88 15.59 -17.88
N ALA A 348 3.78 15.22 -17.25
CA ALA A 348 2.61 16.09 -17.09
C ALA A 348 2.90 17.29 -16.19
N LEU A 349 3.51 17.09 -15.03
CA LEU A 349 3.79 18.17 -14.06
C LEU A 349 4.85 19.15 -14.56
N SER A 350 5.84 18.66 -15.31
CA SER A 350 6.88 19.50 -15.91
C SER A 350 6.43 20.23 -17.18
N GLN A 351 5.38 19.76 -17.85
CA GLN A 351 4.93 20.18 -19.16
C GLN A 351 6.02 20.00 -20.24
N ASP A 352 6.95 19.06 -20.05
CA ASP A 352 8.00 18.76 -21.00
C ASP A 352 7.42 18.02 -22.22
N LYS A 353 7.43 18.69 -23.37
CA LYS A 353 6.81 18.19 -24.61
C LYS A 353 7.46 16.88 -25.10
N ASN A 354 8.78 16.75 -24.98
CA ASN A 354 9.48 15.55 -25.39
C ASN A 354 9.17 14.39 -24.45
N MET A 355 9.09 14.66 -23.14
CA MET A 355 8.75 13.65 -22.15
C MET A 355 7.29 13.18 -22.32
N MET A 356 6.36 14.11 -22.60
CA MET A 356 4.96 13.78 -22.94
C MET A 356 4.88 12.94 -24.23
N GLN A 357 5.60 13.31 -25.28
CA GLN A 357 5.67 12.51 -26.52
C GLN A 357 6.27 11.12 -26.28
N ALA A 358 7.32 11.04 -25.46
CA ALA A 358 7.93 9.77 -25.10
C ALA A 358 6.92 8.87 -24.38
N TYR A 359 6.14 9.40 -23.43
CA TYR A 359 5.08 8.67 -22.75
C TYR A 359 3.99 8.20 -23.73
N LEU A 360 3.47 9.10 -24.55
CA LEU A 360 2.39 8.83 -25.53
C LEU A 360 2.83 7.86 -26.65
N SER A 361 4.14 7.65 -26.84
CA SER A 361 4.65 6.65 -27.80
C SER A 361 4.37 5.19 -27.39
N GLY A 362 3.90 4.97 -26.17
CA GLY A 362 3.65 3.65 -25.57
C GLY A 362 4.89 2.97 -24.97
N ASP A 363 6.12 3.43 -25.26
CA ASP A 363 7.36 2.97 -24.61
C ASP A 363 8.39 4.11 -24.53
N ALA A 364 8.28 4.90 -23.48
CA ALA A 364 9.14 6.05 -23.24
C ALA A 364 10.65 5.72 -23.23
N TYR A 365 11.00 4.54 -22.79
CA TYR A 365 12.38 4.09 -22.66
C TYR A 365 12.99 3.78 -24.02
N LEU A 366 12.26 3.12 -24.90
CA LEU A 366 12.67 2.91 -26.30
C LEU A 366 12.64 4.21 -27.09
N TRP A 367 11.65 5.09 -26.86
CA TRP A 367 11.61 6.42 -27.49
C TRP A 367 12.89 7.21 -27.18
N PHE A 368 13.28 7.28 -25.90
CA PHE A 368 14.52 7.94 -25.44
C PHE A 368 15.76 7.37 -26.15
N ALA A 369 15.91 6.05 -26.13
CA ALA A 369 17.07 5.38 -26.70
C ALA A 369 17.18 5.58 -28.22
N LYS A 370 16.07 5.57 -28.94
CA LYS A 370 16.01 5.87 -30.39
C LYS A 370 16.32 7.32 -30.70
N LYS A 371 15.73 8.26 -29.96
CA LYS A 371 15.96 9.69 -30.13
C LYS A 371 17.43 10.06 -29.90
N GLY A 372 18.07 9.42 -28.93
CA GLY A 372 19.49 9.57 -28.63
C GLY A 372 20.43 8.79 -29.54
N SER A 373 19.94 8.12 -30.57
CA SER A 373 20.72 7.24 -31.48
C SER A 373 21.49 6.14 -30.73
N LEU A 374 20.97 5.70 -29.55
CA LEU A 374 21.53 4.60 -28.76
C LEU A 374 20.95 3.24 -29.19
N LEU A 375 19.81 3.26 -29.89
CA LEU A 375 19.19 2.11 -30.53
C LEU A 375 18.70 2.47 -31.92
N PRO A 376 18.62 1.48 -32.83
CA PRO A 376 18.08 1.69 -34.17
C PRO A 376 16.57 2.07 -34.14
N ALA A 377 16.11 2.83 -35.10
CA ALA A 377 14.72 3.33 -35.16
C ALA A 377 13.66 2.22 -35.12
N ASN A 378 13.96 1.02 -35.63
CA ASN A 378 13.08 -0.12 -35.66
C ASN A 378 13.14 -1.00 -34.38
N ALA A 379 13.92 -0.62 -33.36
CA ALA A 379 14.00 -1.36 -32.10
C ALA A 379 12.61 -1.46 -31.43
N THR A 380 12.27 -2.63 -30.92
CA THR A 380 11.02 -2.92 -30.22
C THR A 380 11.30 -3.64 -28.91
N LYS A 381 10.30 -3.70 -28.01
CA LYS A 381 10.36 -4.46 -26.77
C LYS A 381 10.66 -5.96 -27.01
N LYS A 382 10.24 -6.51 -28.17
CA LYS A 382 10.50 -7.90 -28.54
C LYS A 382 11.92 -8.12 -29.07
N SER A 383 12.43 -7.19 -29.89
CA SER A 383 13.75 -7.32 -30.51
C SER A 383 14.90 -6.87 -29.60
N HIS A 384 14.66 -5.96 -28.65
CA HIS A 384 15.68 -5.37 -27.76
C HIS A 384 15.21 -5.35 -26.30
N PRO A 385 14.82 -6.50 -25.71
CA PRO A 385 14.24 -6.54 -24.36
C PRO A 385 15.22 -6.12 -23.27
N GLU A 386 16.48 -6.54 -23.37
CA GLU A 386 17.53 -6.23 -22.38
C GLU A 386 17.91 -4.75 -22.38
N GLN A 387 18.09 -4.17 -23.58
CA GLN A 387 18.41 -2.76 -23.74
C GLN A 387 17.24 -1.88 -23.24
N ARG A 388 16.00 -2.28 -23.55
CA ARG A 388 14.83 -1.60 -23.02
C ARG A 388 14.80 -1.58 -21.49
N GLU A 389 15.11 -2.70 -20.84
CA GLU A 389 15.15 -2.79 -19.39
C GLU A 389 16.30 -1.97 -18.80
N LEU A 390 17.45 -1.92 -19.49
CA LEU A 390 18.56 -1.04 -19.13
C LEU A 390 18.10 0.42 -19.15
N PHE A 391 17.49 0.90 -20.24
CA PHE A 391 17.03 2.29 -20.33
C PHE A 391 15.91 2.58 -19.36
N LYS A 392 15.00 1.65 -19.08
CA LYS A 392 13.99 1.80 -18.03
C LYS A 392 14.63 2.04 -16.67
N THR A 393 15.59 1.20 -16.31
CA THR A 393 16.33 1.31 -15.04
C THR A 393 17.09 2.63 -14.96
N ALA A 394 17.76 3.03 -16.06
CA ALA A 394 18.51 4.28 -16.13
C ALA A 394 17.60 5.50 -15.96
N ILE A 395 16.54 5.61 -16.76
CA ILE A 395 15.65 6.78 -16.77
C ILE A 395 14.95 6.96 -15.42
N LEU A 396 14.45 5.88 -14.82
CA LEU A 396 13.84 5.96 -13.48
C LEU A 396 14.86 6.41 -12.43
N GLY A 397 16.08 5.88 -12.46
CA GLY A 397 17.16 6.34 -11.57
C GLY A 397 17.52 7.82 -11.76
N ILE A 398 17.56 8.27 -13.01
CA ILE A 398 17.90 9.66 -13.38
C ILE A 398 16.80 10.62 -12.92
N ASN A 399 15.53 10.27 -13.07
CA ASN A 399 14.41 11.09 -12.59
C ASN A 399 14.49 11.35 -11.08
N TYR A 400 15.09 10.42 -10.33
CA TYR A 400 15.37 10.57 -8.88
C TYR A 400 16.70 11.25 -8.57
N GLY A 401 17.46 11.70 -9.57
CA GLY A 401 18.71 12.42 -9.38
C GLY A 401 19.89 11.51 -9.03
N ILE A 402 19.96 10.31 -9.61
CA ILE A 402 21.13 9.42 -9.48
C ILE A 402 22.38 10.06 -10.12
N GLY A 403 23.53 9.99 -9.47
CA GLY A 403 24.79 10.42 -10.05
C GLY A 403 25.40 9.36 -11.00
N ARG A 404 26.35 9.76 -11.83
CA ARG A 404 26.94 8.94 -12.90
C ARG A 404 27.58 7.64 -12.40
N GLU A 405 28.30 7.67 -11.28
CA GLU A 405 28.97 6.49 -10.71
C GLU A 405 27.93 5.46 -10.24
N SER A 406 26.91 5.93 -9.52
CA SER A 406 25.81 5.08 -9.07
C SER A 406 24.97 4.56 -10.24
N LEU A 407 24.77 5.38 -11.28
CA LEU A 407 24.08 4.96 -12.48
C LEU A 407 24.87 3.87 -13.23
N ALA A 408 26.17 4.03 -13.41
CA ALA A 408 27.04 3.05 -14.04
C ALA A 408 26.95 1.68 -13.34
N LEU A 409 27.00 1.67 -12.01
CA LEU A 409 26.81 0.46 -11.21
C LEU A 409 25.40 -0.13 -11.38
N LEU A 410 24.37 0.72 -11.34
CA LEU A 410 22.96 0.29 -11.43
C LEU A 410 22.63 -0.41 -12.75
N ILE A 411 23.17 0.09 -13.87
CA ILE A 411 22.93 -0.46 -15.21
C ILE A 411 24.03 -1.42 -15.68
N ASN A 412 25.03 -1.68 -14.82
CA ASN A 412 26.21 -2.51 -15.12
C ASN A 412 26.91 -2.08 -16.43
N ALA A 413 27.26 -0.79 -16.52
CA ALA A 413 27.89 -0.20 -17.69
C ALA A 413 29.10 0.69 -17.30
N SER A 414 29.86 1.15 -18.30
CA SER A 414 30.97 2.08 -18.06
C SER A 414 30.47 3.45 -17.56
N ILE A 415 31.30 4.15 -16.78
CA ILE A 415 31.02 5.52 -16.31
C ILE A 415 30.81 6.48 -17.48
N LEU A 416 31.55 6.31 -18.59
CA LEU A 416 31.39 7.12 -19.78
C LEU A 416 30.02 6.94 -20.45
N PHE A 417 29.52 5.69 -20.50
CA PHE A 417 28.20 5.41 -21.04
C PHE A 417 27.08 5.95 -20.11
N ALA A 418 27.23 5.78 -18.80
CA ALA A 418 26.32 6.36 -17.83
C ALA A 418 26.27 7.89 -17.93
N GLN A 419 27.41 8.56 -18.08
CA GLN A 419 27.48 10.01 -18.31
C GLN A 419 26.75 10.39 -19.61
N ARG A 420 26.98 9.65 -20.70
CA ARG A 420 26.30 9.92 -21.99
C ARG A 420 24.77 9.82 -21.85
N ILE A 421 24.25 8.84 -21.09
CA ILE A 421 22.80 8.72 -20.84
C ILE A 421 22.31 9.91 -20.01
N LEU A 422 23.04 10.33 -18.98
CA LEU A 422 22.70 11.50 -18.16
C LEU A 422 22.63 12.77 -19.00
N ASP A 423 23.66 13.05 -19.80
CA ASP A 423 23.73 14.24 -20.65
C ASP A 423 22.57 14.26 -21.67
N LEU A 424 22.32 13.12 -22.30
CA LEU A 424 21.21 12.96 -23.23
C LEU A 424 19.85 13.17 -22.56
N HIS A 425 19.68 12.71 -21.32
CA HIS A 425 18.44 12.91 -20.58
C HIS A 425 18.23 14.39 -20.23
N HIS A 426 19.28 15.10 -19.85
CA HIS A 426 19.24 16.55 -19.62
C HIS A 426 18.95 17.33 -20.92
N GLU A 427 19.51 16.90 -22.04
CA GLU A 427 19.28 17.51 -23.36
C GLU A 427 17.84 17.30 -23.84
N LEU A 428 17.38 16.05 -23.86
CA LEU A 428 16.06 15.69 -24.38
C LEU A 428 14.91 16.19 -23.50
N PHE A 429 15.09 16.20 -22.19
CA PHE A 429 14.06 16.55 -21.21
C PHE A 429 14.42 17.82 -20.43
N ALA A 430 14.84 18.85 -21.13
CA ALA A 430 15.32 20.10 -20.53
C ALA A 430 14.26 20.86 -19.73
N ASP A 431 12.98 20.81 -20.13
CA ASP A 431 11.89 21.44 -19.40
C ASP A 431 11.60 20.71 -18.08
N TYR A 432 11.69 19.38 -18.06
CA TYR A 432 11.62 18.58 -16.84
C TYR A 432 12.70 18.99 -15.85
N TRP A 433 13.96 19.13 -16.29
CA TRP A 433 15.05 19.51 -15.40
C TRP A 433 14.88 20.92 -14.83
N ARG A 434 14.46 21.88 -15.67
CA ARG A 434 14.13 23.24 -15.21
C ARG A 434 13.01 23.26 -14.18
N TRP A 435 11.97 22.44 -14.38
CA TRP A 435 10.88 22.27 -13.43
C TRP A 435 11.36 21.63 -12.13
N SER A 436 12.11 20.54 -12.21
CA SER A 436 12.65 19.79 -11.08
C SER A 436 13.59 20.64 -10.21
N ASP A 437 14.43 21.47 -10.85
CA ASP A 437 15.32 22.39 -10.13
C ASP A 437 14.54 23.51 -9.45
N ARG A 438 13.51 24.06 -10.09
CA ARG A 438 12.62 25.05 -9.45
C ARG A 438 11.91 24.46 -8.25
N ALA A 439 11.39 23.24 -8.36
CA ALA A 439 10.74 22.54 -7.26
C ALA A 439 11.70 22.29 -6.08
N LEU A 440 12.92 21.83 -6.38
CA LEU A 440 13.98 21.66 -5.38
C LEU A 440 14.31 22.97 -4.68
N ASN A 441 14.58 24.03 -5.45
CA ASN A 441 14.94 25.35 -4.92
C ASN A 441 13.82 25.95 -4.06
N HIS A 442 12.56 25.84 -4.51
CA HIS A 442 11.40 26.23 -3.73
C HIS A 442 11.32 25.47 -2.39
N ALA A 443 11.46 24.15 -2.45
CA ALA A 443 11.36 23.31 -1.26
C ALA A 443 12.46 23.63 -0.24
N VAL A 444 13.70 23.86 -0.69
CA VAL A 444 14.82 24.24 0.17
C VAL A 444 14.64 25.65 0.75
N LEU A 445 14.17 26.60 -0.06
CA LEU A 445 13.98 27.99 0.38
C LEU A 445 12.83 28.14 1.39
N PHE A 446 11.71 27.47 1.16
CA PHE A 446 10.50 27.62 1.97
C PHE A 446 10.33 26.51 3.03
N GLY A 447 11.15 25.46 2.99
CA GLY A 447 11.11 24.36 3.95
C GLY A 447 9.94 23.38 3.76
N TRP A 448 9.23 23.44 2.62
CA TRP A 448 8.10 22.54 2.35
C TRP A 448 7.84 22.36 0.85
N GLN A 449 7.08 21.34 0.53
CA GLN A 449 6.52 21.06 -0.79
C GLN A 449 5.14 20.42 -0.66
N GLN A 450 4.35 20.41 -1.75
CA GLN A 450 2.97 19.92 -1.71
C GLN A 450 2.56 19.22 -3.01
N THR A 451 1.51 18.39 -2.91
CA THR A 451 0.82 17.82 -4.08
C THR A 451 -0.16 18.84 -4.69
N VAL A 452 -0.73 18.48 -5.84
CA VAL A 452 -1.80 19.27 -6.50
C VAL A 452 -3.05 19.40 -5.62
N PHE A 453 -3.30 18.46 -4.70
CA PHE A 453 -4.41 18.47 -3.74
C PHE A 453 -3.98 18.89 -2.34
N ASP A 454 -2.98 19.79 -2.26
CA ASP A 454 -2.56 20.47 -1.04
C ASP A 454 -2.00 19.55 0.06
N ARG A 455 -1.49 18.37 -0.30
CA ARG A 455 -0.82 17.53 0.68
C ARG A 455 0.58 18.03 0.93
N ILE A 456 0.80 18.68 2.08
CA ILE A 456 2.06 19.32 2.44
C ILE A 456 3.04 18.28 3.07
N TYR A 457 4.30 18.35 2.66
CA TYR A 457 5.45 17.73 3.31
C TYR A 457 6.44 18.80 3.73
N ARG A 458 6.72 18.90 5.03
CA ARG A 458 7.73 19.81 5.58
C ARG A 458 9.07 19.14 5.61
N LEU A 459 10.10 19.82 5.13
CA LEU A 459 11.42 19.24 5.02
C LEU A 459 12.11 19.13 6.40
N PRO A 460 12.88 18.06 6.64
CA PRO A 460 13.77 17.99 7.81
C PRO A 460 14.90 19.03 7.69
N LYS A 461 15.67 19.22 8.77
CA LYS A 461 16.78 20.16 8.80
C LYS A 461 17.83 19.88 7.71
N GLU A 462 18.09 18.62 7.42
CA GLU A 462 19.04 18.16 6.40
C GLU A 462 18.28 17.32 5.36
N PRO A 463 17.63 17.97 4.39
CA PRO A 463 16.81 17.26 3.42
C PRO A 463 17.68 16.62 2.34
N ASN A 464 17.36 15.38 1.97
CA ASN A 464 17.99 14.73 0.82
C ASN A 464 17.40 15.29 -0.50
N PRO A 465 18.22 15.90 -1.38
CA PRO A 465 17.74 16.45 -2.65
C PRO A 465 17.00 15.44 -3.55
N ARG A 466 17.42 14.17 -3.52
CA ARG A 466 16.76 13.10 -4.28
C ARG A 466 15.32 12.88 -3.79
N SER A 467 15.13 12.85 -2.46
CA SER A 467 13.79 12.69 -1.88
C SER A 467 12.88 13.88 -2.18
N ILE A 468 13.44 15.09 -2.34
CA ILE A 468 12.66 16.27 -2.74
C ILE A 468 12.19 16.13 -4.20
N ARG A 469 13.08 15.75 -5.12
CA ARG A 469 12.74 15.55 -6.52
C ARG A 469 11.71 14.43 -6.73
N ASP A 470 11.88 13.32 -6.00
CA ASP A 470 10.99 12.16 -6.04
C ASP A 470 9.59 12.44 -5.49
N PHE A 471 9.46 13.35 -4.51
CA PHE A 471 8.20 13.64 -3.85
C PHE A 471 7.06 13.96 -4.82
N HIS A 472 7.28 14.83 -5.78
CA HIS A 472 6.21 15.29 -6.68
C HIS A 472 5.64 14.16 -7.54
N MET A 473 6.48 13.23 -7.99
CA MET A 473 6.03 12.07 -8.77
C MET A 473 5.29 11.07 -7.89
N GLN A 474 5.88 10.66 -6.78
CA GLN A 474 5.29 9.66 -5.89
C GLN A 474 4.05 10.17 -5.14
N ALA A 475 4.07 11.42 -4.67
CA ALA A 475 2.97 11.95 -3.90
C ALA A 475 1.74 12.26 -4.76
N ASN A 476 1.93 12.78 -5.97
CA ASN A 476 0.82 12.94 -6.91
C ASN A 476 0.34 11.59 -7.47
N GLY A 477 1.22 10.59 -7.64
CA GLY A 477 0.81 9.21 -7.89
C GLY A 477 -0.10 8.64 -6.80
N ALA A 478 0.15 8.99 -5.54
CA ALA A 478 -0.75 8.62 -4.45
C ALA A 478 -2.08 9.40 -4.47
N GLU A 479 -2.12 10.63 -5.00
CA GLU A 479 -3.40 11.34 -5.23
C GLU A 479 -4.22 10.70 -6.35
N LEU A 480 -3.56 10.27 -7.46
CA LEU A 480 -4.20 9.49 -8.53
C LEU A 480 -4.92 8.26 -7.95
N LEU A 481 -4.20 7.45 -7.18
CA LEU A 481 -4.73 6.23 -6.58
C LEU A 481 -5.94 6.52 -5.68
N ARG A 482 -5.84 7.51 -4.80
CA ARG A 482 -6.94 7.88 -3.89
C ARG A 482 -8.18 8.34 -4.63
N LEU A 483 -8.01 9.20 -5.62
CA LEU A 483 -9.14 9.71 -6.41
C LEU A 483 -9.80 8.58 -7.20
N ALA A 484 -9.01 7.69 -7.81
CA ALA A 484 -9.55 6.55 -8.56
C ALA A 484 -10.35 5.60 -7.66
N ILE A 485 -9.89 5.35 -6.41
CA ILE A 485 -10.62 4.51 -5.46
C ILE A 485 -11.93 5.18 -5.02
N CYS A 486 -11.92 6.51 -4.77
CA CYS A 486 -13.15 7.24 -4.47
C CYS A 486 -14.16 7.12 -5.62
N LEU A 487 -13.74 7.39 -6.85
CA LEU A 487 -14.60 7.27 -8.03
C LEU A 487 -15.08 5.83 -8.25
N ALA A 488 -14.21 4.83 -8.06
CA ALA A 488 -14.58 3.42 -8.20
C ALA A 488 -15.69 3.03 -7.21
N SER A 489 -15.51 3.38 -5.94
CA SER A 489 -16.48 3.12 -4.87
C SER A 489 -17.83 3.80 -5.14
N GLU A 490 -17.81 5.08 -5.56
CA GLU A 490 -19.01 5.86 -5.91
C GLU A 490 -19.74 5.32 -7.15
N ASN A 491 -19.04 4.61 -8.03
CA ASN A 491 -19.59 3.94 -9.20
C ASN A 491 -19.94 2.45 -8.94
N GLY A 492 -19.91 1.98 -7.70
CA GLY A 492 -20.28 0.64 -7.32
C GLY A 492 -19.31 -0.46 -7.76
N ILE A 493 -18.05 -0.12 -8.08
CA ILE A 493 -16.99 -1.10 -8.38
C ILE A 493 -16.46 -1.66 -7.07
N GLN A 494 -16.44 -2.98 -6.95
CA GLN A 494 -15.87 -3.65 -5.77
C GLN A 494 -14.35 -3.60 -5.78
N VAL A 495 -13.78 -2.71 -4.97
CA VAL A 495 -12.33 -2.60 -4.78
C VAL A 495 -11.87 -3.61 -3.73
N CYS A 496 -10.99 -4.54 -4.12
CA CYS A 496 -10.35 -5.49 -3.19
C CYS A 496 -9.22 -4.83 -2.41
N ALA A 497 -8.35 -4.12 -3.10
CA ALA A 497 -7.21 -3.44 -2.47
C ALA A 497 -6.57 -2.39 -3.40
N PRO A 498 -6.10 -1.26 -2.84
CA PRO A 498 -5.08 -0.43 -3.47
C PRO A 498 -3.70 -1.05 -3.29
N VAL A 499 -2.91 -1.14 -4.36
CA VAL A 499 -1.58 -1.77 -4.35
C VAL A 499 -0.56 -0.86 -5.04
N HIS A 500 0.18 -0.05 -4.29
CA HIS A 500 1.15 0.93 -4.81
C HIS A 500 0.54 1.94 -5.80
N ASP A 501 0.63 1.67 -7.09
CA ASP A 501 0.12 2.42 -8.24
C ASP A 501 -0.95 1.64 -9.01
N ALA A 502 -1.48 0.58 -8.42
CA ALA A 502 -2.48 -0.30 -9.00
C ALA A 502 -3.71 -0.48 -8.10
N ILE A 503 -4.78 -0.96 -8.67
CA ILE A 503 -6.03 -1.28 -7.98
C ILE A 503 -6.46 -2.70 -8.35
N LEU A 504 -6.72 -3.52 -7.34
CA LEU A 504 -7.34 -4.83 -7.52
C LEU A 504 -8.86 -4.68 -7.33
N ILE A 505 -9.62 -5.10 -8.33
CA ILE A 505 -11.09 -5.15 -8.28
C ILE A 505 -11.59 -6.58 -8.42
N MET A 506 -12.82 -6.83 -7.98
CA MET A 506 -13.52 -8.10 -8.16
C MET A 506 -14.93 -7.85 -8.69
N ALA A 507 -15.41 -8.74 -9.57
CA ALA A 507 -16.77 -8.68 -10.08
C ALA A 507 -17.29 -10.09 -10.40
N PRO A 508 -18.62 -10.31 -10.45
CA PRO A 508 -19.21 -11.48 -11.08
C PRO A 508 -18.70 -11.65 -12.51
N LEU A 509 -18.52 -12.89 -12.97
CA LEU A 509 -17.92 -13.17 -14.28
C LEU A 509 -18.65 -12.48 -15.44
N GLU A 510 -19.97 -12.36 -15.35
CA GLU A 510 -20.79 -11.68 -16.36
C GLU A 510 -20.55 -10.15 -16.43
N ASN A 511 -20.08 -9.54 -15.33
CA ASN A 511 -19.86 -8.09 -15.23
C ASN A 511 -18.37 -7.71 -15.33
N LEU A 512 -17.46 -8.67 -15.24
CA LEU A 512 -16.02 -8.41 -15.08
C LEU A 512 -15.47 -7.50 -16.18
N ASP A 513 -15.75 -7.79 -17.44
CA ASP A 513 -15.21 -7.03 -18.57
C ASP A 513 -15.77 -5.59 -18.59
N ALA A 514 -17.05 -5.40 -18.25
CA ALA A 514 -17.66 -4.09 -18.13
C ALA A 514 -17.07 -3.29 -16.97
N ASP A 515 -16.84 -3.91 -15.82
CA ASP A 515 -16.26 -3.26 -14.65
C ASP A 515 -14.77 -2.93 -14.87
N VAL A 516 -14.02 -3.77 -15.58
CA VAL A 516 -12.64 -3.47 -16.01
C VAL A 516 -12.60 -2.26 -16.93
N LEU A 517 -13.49 -2.19 -17.91
CA LEU A 517 -13.56 -1.04 -18.82
C LEU A 517 -13.93 0.25 -18.07
N ARG A 518 -14.94 0.18 -17.19
CA ARG A 518 -15.35 1.29 -16.33
C ARG A 518 -14.20 1.74 -15.41
N MET A 519 -13.48 0.80 -14.81
CA MET A 519 -12.33 1.11 -13.95
C MET A 519 -11.21 1.79 -14.72
N LYS A 520 -10.91 1.37 -15.95
CA LYS A 520 -9.94 2.06 -16.83
C LYS A 520 -10.35 3.50 -17.11
N THR A 521 -11.63 3.75 -17.39
CA THR A 521 -12.15 5.11 -17.57
C THR A 521 -11.98 5.95 -16.29
N ILE A 522 -12.32 5.39 -15.14
CA ILE A 522 -12.14 6.05 -13.83
C ILE A 522 -10.67 6.38 -13.57
N MET A 523 -9.75 5.47 -13.88
CA MET A 523 -8.31 5.71 -13.72
C MET A 523 -7.81 6.79 -14.68
N ALA A 524 -8.35 6.86 -15.90
CA ALA A 524 -8.07 7.94 -16.84
C ALA A 524 -8.58 9.28 -16.31
N GLU A 525 -9.83 9.36 -15.85
CA GLU A 525 -10.44 10.57 -15.24
C GLU A 525 -9.63 11.04 -14.01
N ALA A 526 -9.21 10.12 -13.14
CA ALA A 526 -8.38 10.45 -12.00
C ALA A 526 -7.03 11.03 -12.43
N SER A 527 -6.41 10.48 -13.50
CA SER A 527 -5.15 11.01 -14.02
C SER A 527 -5.34 12.41 -14.62
N GLN A 528 -6.38 12.63 -15.42
CA GLN A 528 -6.70 13.94 -15.99
C GLN A 528 -6.95 15.00 -14.90
N ALA A 529 -7.68 14.64 -13.83
CA ALA A 529 -7.96 15.55 -12.71
C ALA A 529 -6.70 15.97 -11.93
N VAL A 530 -5.77 15.03 -11.71
CA VAL A 530 -4.52 15.29 -10.95
C VAL A 530 -3.46 15.93 -11.86
N LEU A 531 -3.43 15.59 -13.16
CA LEU A 531 -2.36 15.96 -14.09
C LEU A 531 -2.80 17.01 -15.14
N ASN A 532 -3.78 17.83 -14.77
CA ASN A 532 -4.25 18.96 -15.59
C ASN A 532 -4.64 18.55 -17.02
N GLY A 533 -5.43 17.50 -17.15
CA GLY A 533 -5.93 16.96 -18.41
C GLY A 533 -5.04 15.90 -19.07
N PHE A 534 -3.86 15.59 -18.52
CA PHE A 534 -2.99 14.56 -19.08
C PHE A 534 -3.45 13.17 -18.61
N GLU A 535 -3.71 12.29 -19.57
CA GLU A 535 -4.18 10.94 -19.34
C GLU A 535 -3.01 9.96 -19.25
N LEU A 536 -3.02 9.10 -18.22
CA LEU A 536 -2.08 7.99 -18.10
C LEU A 536 -2.72 6.69 -18.62
N PHE A 537 -1.92 5.90 -19.34
CA PHE A 537 -2.34 4.58 -19.82
C PHE A 537 -2.54 3.62 -18.65
N THR A 538 -3.52 2.73 -18.81
CA THR A 538 -3.83 1.71 -17.82
C THR A 538 -3.73 0.31 -18.44
N ASP A 539 -2.87 -0.53 -17.87
CA ASP A 539 -2.80 -1.96 -18.17
C ASP A 539 -3.70 -2.75 -17.21
N SER A 540 -4.19 -3.92 -17.63
CA SER A 540 -4.98 -4.82 -16.80
C SER A 540 -4.55 -6.26 -16.96
N VAL A 541 -4.69 -7.03 -15.87
CA VAL A 541 -4.52 -8.48 -15.85
C VAL A 541 -5.77 -9.06 -15.20
N GLU A 542 -6.62 -9.69 -16.02
CA GLU A 542 -7.83 -10.36 -15.57
C GLU A 542 -7.53 -11.81 -15.20
N VAL A 543 -8.15 -12.27 -14.10
CA VAL A 543 -8.10 -13.65 -13.63
C VAL A 543 -9.53 -14.10 -13.33
N ARG A 544 -9.98 -15.15 -14.01
CA ARG A 544 -11.30 -15.72 -13.83
C ARG A 544 -11.23 -17.02 -13.05
N PHE A 545 -12.18 -17.29 -12.15
CA PHE A 545 -12.26 -18.60 -11.53
C PHE A 545 -12.29 -19.72 -12.61
N PRO A 546 -11.54 -20.83 -12.46
CA PRO A 546 -10.75 -21.26 -11.29
C PRO A 546 -9.27 -20.82 -11.28
N ASP A 547 -8.85 -19.95 -12.18
CA ASP A 547 -7.45 -19.53 -12.31
C ASP A 547 -6.97 -18.72 -11.11
N ARG A 548 -5.64 -18.50 -11.05
CA ARG A 548 -4.94 -17.78 -9.96
C ARG A 548 -4.17 -16.58 -10.50
N TYR A 549 -3.99 -15.58 -9.65
CA TYR A 549 -3.16 -14.44 -9.98
C TYR A 549 -1.67 -14.75 -9.82
N PHE A 550 -0.91 -14.61 -10.88
CA PHE A 550 0.56 -14.71 -10.86
C PHE A 550 1.20 -13.42 -11.34
N PRO A 551 1.94 -12.71 -10.48
CA PRO A 551 2.79 -11.64 -10.93
C PRO A 551 3.99 -12.20 -11.68
N LYS A 552 4.53 -11.43 -12.59
CA LYS A 552 5.74 -11.79 -13.33
C LYS A 552 6.89 -12.20 -12.40
N GLY A 553 7.40 -13.41 -12.55
CA GLY A 553 8.52 -13.96 -11.76
C GLY A 553 8.13 -14.67 -10.45
N GLY A 554 6.83 -14.88 -10.16
CA GLY A 554 6.37 -15.62 -8.98
C GLY A 554 6.06 -17.09 -9.24
N GLU A 555 5.76 -17.46 -10.49
CA GLU A 555 5.17 -18.75 -10.84
C GLU A 555 6.12 -19.95 -10.63
N ALA A 556 7.40 -19.82 -10.94
CA ALA A 556 8.37 -20.91 -10.79
C ALA A 556 8.51 -21.35 -9.32
N MET A 557 8.68 -20.40 -8.40
CA MET A 557 8.77 -20.69 -6.97
C MET A 557 7.44 -21.24 -6.43
N TRP A 558 6.30 -20.74 -6.93
CA TRP A 558 4.99 -21.28 -6.59
C TRP A 558 4.86 -22.76 -6.95
N LYS A 559 5.22 -23.14 -8.19
CA LYS A 559 5.18 -24.53 -8.65
C LYS A 559 6.07 -25.42 -7.79
N LEU A 560 7.26 -24.97 -7.44
CA LEU A 560 8.18 -25.68 -6.57
C LEU A 560 7.58 -25.93 -5.19
N VAL A 561 7.10 -24.87 -4.52
CA VAL A 561 6.53 -24.96 -3.17
C VAL A 561 5.27 -25.84 -3.12
N VAL A 562 4.39 -25.74 -4.12
CA VAL A 562 3.17 -26.58 -4.19
C VAL A 562 3.53 -28.03 -4.51
N GLY A 563 4.57 -28.28 -5.31
CA GLY A 563 5.11 -29.63 -5.53
C GLY A 563 5.63 -30.25 -4.23
N LEU A 564 6.44 -29.50 -3.48
CA LEU A 564 6.96 -29.94 -2.17
C LEU A 564 5.83 -30.17 -1.14
N LEU A 565 4.76 -29.37 -1.17
CA LEU A 565 3.58 -29.60 -0.33
C LEU A 565 2.96 -30.97 -0.63
N ALA A 566 2.76 -31.30 -1.90
CA ALA A 566 2.19 -32.59 -2.31
C ALA A 566 3.06 -33.77 -1.85
N GLU A 567 4.39 -33.66 -1.97
CA GLU A 567 5.32 -34.67 -1.48
C GLU A 567 5.30 -34.84 0.04
N VAL A 568 5.22 -33.74 0.80
CA VAL A 568 5.11 -33.76 2.27
C VAL A 568 3.82 -34.46 2.69
N GLU A 569 2.70 -34.14 2.07
CA GLU A 569 1.40 -34.75 2.37
C GLU A 569 1.38 -36.26 2.04
N ALA A 570 1.97 -36.65 0.91
CA ALA A 570 2.10 -38.06 0.54
C ALA A 570 2.93 -38.84 1.58
N ALA A 571 4.05 -38.29 2.05
CA ALA A 571 4.90 -38.90 3.06
C ALA A 571 4.17 -39.08 4.41
N VAL A 572 3.39 -38.08 4.83
CA VAL A 572 2.57 -38.16 6.06
C VAL A 572 1.46 -39.19 5.93
N GLY A 573 0.82 -39.29 4.77
CA GLY A 573 -0.20 -40.30 4.46
C GLY A 573 0.36 -41.75 4.51
N ALA A 574 1.54 -41.95 3.96
CA ALA A 574 2.23 -43.25 3.99
C ALA A 574 2.64 -43.68 5.41
N SER A 575 3.11 -42.74 6.24
CA SER A 575 3.48 -43.00 7.64
C SER A 575 2.25 -43.43 8.48
N LYS A 576 1.11 -42.72 8.33
CA LYS A 576 -0.12 -43.07 9.06
C LYS A 576 -0.70 -44.41 8.67
N SER A 577 -0.58 -44.82 7.42
CA SER A 577 -1.01 -46.17 6.98
C SER A 577 -0.11 -47.27 7.52
N SER A 578 1.19 -47.03 7.64
CA SER A 578 2.16 -47.97 8.22
C SER A 578 1.94 -48.15 9.74
N ASP A 579 1.65 -47.07 10.46
CA ASP A 579 1.35 -47.09 11.93
C ASP A 579 0.02 -47.81 12.22
N GLN A 580 -0.99 -47.66 11.36
CA GLN A 580 -2.27 -48.38 11.49
C GLN A 580 -2.09 -49.90 11.19
N ILE A 581 -1.22 -50.26 10.28
CA ILE A 581 -0.90 -51.70 10.00
C ILE A 581 -0.11 -52.29 11.19
N LEU A 582 0.84 -51.56 11.78
CA LEU A 582 1.60 -51.99 12.95
C LEU A 582 0.74 -52.10 14.24
N GLN A 583 -0.32 -51.31 14.36
CA GLN A 583 -1.28 -51.39 15.49
C GLN A 583 -2.34 -52.49 15.28
N SER A 584 -2.47 -53.04 14.08
CA SER A 584 -3.38 -54.16 13.76
C SER A 584 -2.69 -55.52 13.71
N LEU A 585 -1.37 -55.59 13.87
CA LEU A 585 -0.56 -56.78 14.07
C LEU A 585 -0.22 -56.92 15.59
#